data_3841a75b872a276a10efe175de8224cf
#
_entry.id   3841a75b872a276a10efe175de8224cf
#
_cell.length_a   1.000
_cell.length_b   1.000
_cell.length_c   1.000
_cell.angle_alpha   90.00
_cell.angle_beta   90.00
_cell.angle_gamma   90.00
#
_symmetry.space_group_name_H-M   'P 1'
#
loop_
_entity.id
_entity.type
_entity.pdbx_description
1 polymer ?
#
loop_
_entity_poly.entity_id
_entity_poly.type
_entity_poly.pdbx_seq_one_letter_code
_entity_poly.pdbx_strand_id
1 'polypeptide(L)'
;MSIITLTTDLGLKDYYVAGIKGSILSQLPNATIVDVSHEIPAFNISVAAFCLKNCYEDFPEGTIHIIGVRPEADEFTKHLVIKHKGHYFIGADNGMFSLLFDET
;
A
#
# COMPACT_ATOMS: atom_id res chain seq x y z
N MET A 1 -8.31 17.29 -2.44
CA MET A 1 -8.62 16.12 -1.60
C MET A 1 -7.69 14.98 -1.96
N SER A 2 -7.06 14.38 -0.97
CA SER A 2 -6.14 13.27 -1.22
C SER A 2 -6.80 11.95 -0.86
N ILE A 3 -6.74 11.00 -1.79
CA ILE A 3 -7.20 9.64 -1.54
C ILE A 3 -5.97 8.78 -1.31
N ILE A 4 -5.99 8.03 -0.22
CA ILE A 4 -4.89 7.14 0.16
C ILE A 4 -5.46 5.76 0.37
N THR A 5 -4.93 4.76 -0.34
CA THR A 5 -5.34 3.37 -0.12
C THR A 5 -4.30 2.66 0.73
N LEU A 6 -4.76 1.66 1.47
CA LEU A 6 -3.88 0.84 2.31
C LEU A 6 -4.03 -0.63 1.93
N THR A 7 -2.90 -1.28 1.70
CA THR A 7 -2.83 -2.73 1.44
C THR A 7 -1.78 -3.28 2.39
N THR A 8 -2.19 -4.06 3.38
CA THR A 8 -1.28 -4.53 4.42
C THR A 8 -1.52 -5.98 4.81
N ASP A 9 -0.57 -6.54 5.55
CA ASP A 9 -0.71 -7.85 6.17
C ASP A 9 -0.89 -7.75 7.69
N LEU A 10 -1.31 -6.59 8.19
CA LEU A 10 -1.40 -6.34 9.62
C LEU A 10 -2.65 -6.93 10.28
N GLY A 11 -3.70 -7.24 9.50
CA GLY A 11 -4.98 -7.68 10.05
C GLY A 11 -5.73 -6.53 10.71
N LEU A 12 -6.92 -6.85 11.22
CA LEU A 12 -7.79 -5.84 11.83
C LEU A 12 -8.03 -6.10 13.33
N LYS A 13 -7.37 -7.10 13.91
CA LYS A 13 -7.62 -7.49 15.31
C LYS A 13 -6.94 -6.57 16.30
N ASP A 14 -5.84 -5.96 15.91
CA ASP A 14 -5.04 -5.11 16.79
C ASP A 14 -5.17 -3.65 16.39
N TYR A 15 -4.44 -2.80 17.09
CA TYR A 15 -4.48 -1.35 16.91
C TYR A 15 -3.59 -0.83 15.77
N TYR A 16 -2.85 -1.71 15.09
CA TYR A 16 -1.85 -1.26 14.11
C TYR A 16 -2.45 -0.45 12.97
N VAL A 17 -3.54 -0.91 12.39
CA VAL A 17 -4.20 -0.19 11.29
C VAL A 17 -4.74 1.14 11.77
N ALA A 18 -5.36 1.17 12.95
CA ALA A 18 -5.84 2.42 13.52
C ALA A 18 -4.70 3.41 13.74
N GLY A 19 -3.57 2.92 14.22
CA GLY A 19 -2.38 3.76 14.41
C GLY A 19 -1.87 4.36 13.11
N ILE A 20 -1.82 3.56 12.05
CA ILE A 20 -1.41 4.04 10.73
C ILE A 20 -2.36 5.12 10.23
N LYS A 21 -3.66 4.87 10.32
CA LYS A 21 -4.66 5.85 9.89
C LYS A 21 -4.56 7.14 10.70
N GLY A 22 -4.38 7.02 12.00
CA GLY A 22 -4.20 8.18 12.87
C GLY A 22 -2.97 9.00 12.50
N SER A 23 -1.87 8.33 12.20
CA SER A 23 -0.64 9.01 11.78
C SER A 23 -0.84 9.76 10.46
N ILE A 24 -1.52 9.14 9.52
CA ILE A 24 -1.83 9.79 8.23
C ILE A 24 -2.72 11.01 8.47
N LEU A 25 -3.78 10.86 9.24
CA LEU A 25 -4.74 11.93 9.49
C LEU A 25 -4.14 13.07 10.29
N SER A 26 -3.12 12.80 11.13
CA SER A 26 -2.42 13.85 11.86
C SER A 26 -1.64 14.77 10.93
N GLN A 27 -1.15 14.23 9.82
CA GLN A 27 -0.42 14.99 8.81
C GLN A 27 -1.33 15.55 7.73
N LEU A 28 -2.36 14.80 7.37
CA LEU A 28 -3.28 15.14 6.28
C LEU A 28 -4.73 14.98 6.77
N PRO A 29 -5.24 15.95 7.56
CA PRO A 29 -6.57 15.79 8.17
C PRO A 29 -7.71 15.62 7.17
N ASN A 30 -7.53 16.07 5.94
CA ASN A 30 -8.56 16.00 4.92
C ASN A 30 -8.39 14.79 3.99
N ALA A 31 -7.48 13.87 4.30
CA ALA A 31 -7.29 12.69 3.47
C ALA A 31 -8.48 11.73 3.61
N THR A 32 -8.83 11.11 2.49
CA THR A 32 -9.79 10.01 2.49
C THR A 32 -9.00 8.71 2.42
N ILE A 33 -9.15 7.87 3.41
CA ILE A 33 -8.41 6.61 3.51
C ILE A 33 -9.33 5.46 3.12
N VAL A 34 -8.90 4.66 2.15
CA VAL A 34 -9.66 3.50 1.67
C VAL A 34 -8.82 2.25 1.87
N ASP A 35 -9.38 1.26 2.54
CA ASP A 35 -8.69 -0.01 2.75
C ASP A 35 -8.89 -0.91 1.53
N VAL A 36 -7.79 -1.33 0.91
CA VAL A 36 -7.85 -2.35 -0.13
C VAL A 36 -7.96 -3.71 0.55
N SER A 37 -7.03 -3.99 1.46
CA SER A 37 -7.09 -5.18 2.29
C SER A 37 -6.06 -5.08 3.41
N HIS A 38 -6.39 -5.62 4.58
CA HIS A 38 -5.45 -5.79 5.69
C HIS A 38 -5.28 -7.28 6.00
N GLU A 39 -5.84 -8.12 5.16
CA GLU A 39 -5.81 -9.58 5.34
C GLU A 39 -4.87 -10.26 4.36
N ILE A 40 -3.89 -9.53 3.84
CA ILE A 40 -2.85 -10.14 3.01
C ILE A 40 -2.08 -11.14 3.89
N PRO A 41 -1.90 -12.38 3.43
CA PRO A 41 -1.09 -13.34 4.20
C PRO A 41 0.31 -12.79 4.45
N ALA A 42 0.83 -13.03 5.64
CA ALA A 42 2.13 -12.48 6.04
C ALA A 42 3.20 -12.77 5.00
N PHE A 43 3.97 -11.74 4.65
CA PHE A 43 5.08 -11.82 3.69
C PHE A 43 4.67 -12.21 2.27
N ASN A 44 3.37 -12.24 1.97
CA ASN A 44 2.92 -12.67 0.64
C ASN A 44 2.72 -11.48 -0.29
N ILE A 45 3.81 -11.05 -0.92
CA ILE A 45 3.81 -9.91 -1.84
C ILE A 45 3.00 -10.21 -3.11
N SER A 46 2.89 -11.48 -3.51
CA SER A 46 2.13 -11.84 -4.71
C SER A 46 0.65 -11.57 -4.53
N VAL A 47 0.10 -11.88 -3.35
CA VAL A 47 -1.31 -11.60 -3.06
C VAL A 47 -1.56 -10.10 -2.97
N ALA A 48 -0.65 -9.36 -2.33
CA ALA A 48 -0.77 -7.92 -2.24
C ALA A 48 -0.77 -7.27 -3.63
N ALA A 49 0.16 -7.69 -4.49
CA ALA A 49 0.25 -7.17 -5.85
C ALA A 49 -1.01 -7.52 -6.65
N PHE A 50 -1.52 -8.73 -6.51
CA PHE A 50 -2.73 -9.16 -7.19
C PHE A 50 -3.94 -8.30 -6.79
N CYS A 51 -4.13 -8.09 -5.49
CA CYS A 51 -5.25 -7.30 -5.01
C CYS A 51 -5.18 -5.86 -5.52
N LEU A 52 -4.02 -5.23 -5.41
CA LEU A 52 -3.87 -3.84 -5.80
C LEU A 52 -3.93 -3.67 -7.32
N LYS A 53 -3.31 -4.59 -8.07
CA LYS A 53 -3.32 -4.55 -9.52
C LYS A 53 -4.73 -4.55 -10.08
N ASN A 54 -5.64 -5.25 -9.43
CA ASN A 54 -7.01 -5.41 -9.90
C ASN A 54 -7.93 -4.26 -9.52
N CYS A 55 -7.49 -3.31 -8.71
CA CYS A 55 -8.36 -2.23 -8.30
C CYS A 55 -7.75 -0.82 -8.39
N TYR A 56 -6.43 -0.69 -8.52
CA TYR A 56 -5.87 0.66 -8.39
C TYR A 56 -6.33 1.63 -9.47
N GLU A 57 -6.58 1.14 -10.68
CA GLU A 57 -7.02 2.00 -11.77
C GLU A 57 -8.47 2.46 -11.62
N ASP A 58 -9.22 1.83 -10.70
CA ASP A 58 -10.59 2.27 -10.39
C ASP A 58 -10.59 3.57 -9.59
N PHE A 59 -9.46 3.93 -9.00
CA PHE A 59 -9.32 5.16 -8.23
C PHE A 59 -8.91 6.32 -9.14
N PRO A 60 -9.25 7.56 -8.75
CA PRO A 60 -8.84 8.73 -9.54
C PRO A 60 -7.33 8.87 -9.63
N GLU A 61 -6.85 9.48 -10.70
CA GLU A 61 -5.45 9.83 -10.78
C GLU A 61 -5.06 10.74 -9.62
N GLY A 62 -3.83 10.60 -9.15
CA GLY A 62 -3.36 11.31 -7.97
C GLY A 62 -3.52 10.51 -6.69
N THR A 63 -4.23 9.38 -6.74
CA THR A 63 -4.36 8.50 -5.57
C THR A 63 -3.01 7.97 -5.15
N ILE A 64 -2.79 7.91 -3.83
CA ILE A 64 -1.56 7.38 -3.22
C ILE A 64 -1.86 6.02 -2.64
N HIS A 65 -1.16 5.00 -3.12
CA HIS A 65 -1.33 3.62 -2.67
C HIS A 65 -0.17 3.24 -1.77
N ILE A 66 -0.45 2.98 -0.49
CA ILE A 66 0.55 2.56 0.49
C ILE A 66 0.45 1.07 0.69
N ILE A 67 1.55 0.37 0.47
CA ILE A 67 1.63 -1.07 0.61
C ILE A 67 2.53 -1.40 1.78
N GLY A 68 1.95 -2.03 2.80
CA GLY A 68 2.65 -2.38 4.02
C GLY A 68 2.70 -3.87 4.26
N VAL A 69 3.06 -4.64 3.25
CA VAL A 69 3.33 -6.07 3.42
C VAL A 69 4.78 -6.20 3.85
N ARG A 70 4.99 -6.74 5.04
CA ARG A 70 6.32 -6.79 5.63
C ARG A 70 7.24 -7.72 4.87
N PRO A 71 8.38 -7.21 4.39
CA PRO A 71 9.48 -8.09 4.06
C PRO A 71 10.03 -8.69 5.35
N GLU A 72 10.74 -9.80 5.27
CA GLU A 72 11.49 -10.29 6.42
C GLU A 72 12.33 -9.13 6.96
N ALA A 73 12.37 -9.05 8.30
CA ALA A 73 12.95 -7.90 8.96
C ALA A 73 14.38 -7.64 8.50
N ASP A 74 14.51 -6.68 7.63
CA ASP A 74 15.80 -6.21 7.16
C ASP A 74 15.77 -4.70 7.24
N GLU A 75 16.50 -4.15 8.18
CA GLU A 75 16.58 -2.70 8.35
C GLU A 75 17.19 -2.00 7.14
N PHE A 76 17.80 -2.77 6.22
CA PHE A 76 18.37 -2.22 5.00
C PHE A 76 17.39 -2.23 3.83
N THR A 77 16.18 -2.76 4.01
CA THR A 77 15.16 -2.72 2.96
C THR A 77 14.76 -1.29 2.67
N LYS A 78 14.93 -0.87 1.43
CA LYS A 78 14.58 0.48 1.03
C LYS A 78 13.11 0.57 0.74
N HIS A 79 12.54 1.75 0.97
CA HIS A 79 11.18 2.08 0.57
C HIS A 79 11.24 2.91 -0.70
N LEU A 80 10.34 2.64 -1.61
CA LEU A 80 10.27 3.30 -2.90
C LEU A 80 8.99 4.09 -3.03
N VAL A 81 9.07 5.20 -3.74
CA VAL A 81 7.90 5.96 -4.20
C VAL A 81 7.92 5.90 -5.72
N ILE A 82 6.90 5.31 -6.32
CA ILE A 82 6.82 5.11 -7.76
C ILE A 82 5.57 5.78 -8.29
N LYS A 83 5.72 6.53 -9.38
CA LYS A 83 4.58 7.09 -10.11
C LYS A 83 4.32 6.24 -11.34
N HIS A 84 3.10 5.78 -11.50
CA HIS A 84 2.71 4.93 -12.64
C HIS A 84 1.26 5.23 -13.02
N LYS A 85 1.04 5.56 -14.28
CA LYS A 85 -0.30 5.88 -14.84
C LYS A 85 -1.05 6.92 -14.00
N GLY A 86 -0.35 7.91 -13.49
CA GLY A 86 -0.97 8.97 -12.70
C GLY A 86 -1.23 8.63 -11.24
N HIS A 87 -0.88 7.42 -10.81
CA HIS A 87 -0.99 6.99 -9.42
C HIS A 87 0.37 6.96 -8.74
N TYR A 88 0.37 7.09 -7.43
CA TYR A 88 1.60 7.01 -6.62
C TYR A 88 1.57 5.75 -5.77
N PHE A 89 2.68 5.05 -5.71
CA PHE A 89 2.80 3.80 -4.97
C PHE A 89 3.97 3.92 -4.01
N ILE A 90 3.73 3.63 -2.73
CA ILE A 90 4.74 3.69 -1.69
C ILE A 90 4.83 2.32 -1.03
N GLY A 91 6.02 1.74 -1.01
CA GLY A 91 6.22 0.43 -0.41
C GLY A 91 7.67 0.02 -0.37
N ALA A 92 7.93 -1.13 0.23
CA ALA A 92 9.27 -1.67 0.33
C ALA A 92 9.77 -2.19 -1.01
N ASP A 93 11.06 -2.06 -1.24
CA ASP A 93 11.73 -2.64 -2.43
C ASP A 93 11.98 -4.12 -2.19
N ASN A 94 10.94 -4.92 -2.37
CA ASN A 94 10.97 -6.36 -2.10
C ASN A 94 10.49 -7.19 -3.30
N GLY A 95 10.52 -6.61 -4.51
CA GLY A 95 10.07 -7.29 -5.71
C GLY A 95 8.59 -7.13 -6.01
N MET A 96 7.81 -6.55 -5.08
CA MET A 96 6.37 -6.41 -5.24
C MET A 96 6.02 -5.52 -6.43
N PHE A 97 6.79 -4.46 -6.67
CA PHE A 97 6.51 -3.55 -7.77
C PHE A 97 6.69 -4.22 -9.14
N SER A 98 7.61 -5.16 -9.25
CA SER A 98 7.77 -5.92 -10.49
C SER A 98 6.53 -6.76 -10.79
N LEU A 99 5.90 -7.30 -9.74
CA LEU A 99 4.67 -8.07 -9.89
C LEU A 99 3.49 -7.15 -10.21
N LEU A 100 3.47 -5.98 -9.60
CA LEU A 100 2.36 -5.03 -9.75
C LEU A 100 2.35 -4.41 -11.15
N PHE A 101 3.51 -4.08 -11.67
CA PHE A 101 3.66 -3.42 -12.96
C PHE A 101 4.21 -4.35 -14.04
N ASP A 102 3.81 -5.59 -14.02
CA ASP A 102 4.25 -6.56 -15.02
C ASP A 102 3.83 -6.10 -16.40
N GLU A 103 4.81 -5.75 -17.24
CA GLU A 103 4.60 -5.24 -18.59
C GLU A 103 5.06 -6.21 -19.66
N THR A 104 5.14 -7.45 -19.37
CA THR A 104 5.52 -8.44 -20.38
C THR A 104 4.55 -8.53 -21.52
#